data_f34653a79d269326afea639a32d2b41c
#
_entry.id   f34653a79d269326afea639a32d2b41c
#
_cell.length_a   1.000
_cell.length_b   1.000
_cell.length_c   1.000
_cell.angle_alpha   90.00
_cell.angle_beta   90.00
_cell.angle_gamma   90.00
#
_symmetry.space_group_name_H-M   'P 1'
#
loop_
_entity.id
_entity.type
_entity.pdbx_description
1 polymer ?
#
loop_
_entity_poly.entity_id
_entity_poly.type
_entity_poly.pdbx_seq_one_letter_code
_entity_poly.pdbx_strand_id
1 'polypeptide(L)'
;MKRPMLRAGLLTAMLALAACNGGNDVINAVANGAGEGGNEAVTDNEVVANIAAPSGDLFSKYVGKYPFDKVGDHSWNDDPAVLVAIEQAITDDKVRQWVKEADGPSTPIGMVGAKVASWACEAHNCGPHNWTVMIDPKTGLADVCYYDADVAADKSRWFVQGREEERPGRCPDV
;
A
#
# COMPACT_ATOMS: atom_id res chain seq x y z
N MET A 1 18.71 -38.55 -34.98
CA MET A 1 20.17 -38.74 -34.92
C MET A 1 20.80 -37.73 -33.96
N LYS A 2 21.52 -38.28 -32.99
CA LYS A 2 22.58 -37.68 -32.14
C LYS A 2 22.20 -36.56 -31.16
N ARG A 3 22.04 -36.95 -29.90
CA ARG A 3 22.51 -36.19 -28.70
C ARG A 3 24.05 -36.20 -28.65
N PRO A 4 24.71 -35.24 -27.96
CA PRO A 4 25.20 -35.52 -26.62
C PRO A 4 25.14 -34.31 -25.65
N MET A 5 24.93 -34.59 -24.41
CA MET A 5 25.84 -34.73 -23.24
C MET A 5 26.36 -33.43 -22.64
N LEU A 6 25.87 -33.18 -21.45
CA LEU A 6 26.55 -33.12 -20.14
C LEU A 6 27.74 -32.15 -19.99
N ARG A 7 27.63 -31.21 -19.07
CA ARG A 7 28.70 -30.96 -18.07
C ARG A 7 28.13 -30.35 -16.80
N ALA A 8 28.29 -31.10 -15.74
CA ALA A 8 28.17 -30.71 -14.35
C ALA A 8 29.31 -29.74 -13.98
N GLY A 9 29.04 -28.74 -13.20
CA GLY A 9 30.03 -27.89 -12.57
C GLY A 9 29.56 -27.56 -11.18
N LEU A 10 29.97 -28.39 -10.20
CA LEU A 10 29.94 -28.12 -8.77
C LEU A 10 30.98 -27.04 -8.48
N LEU A 11 30.59 -25.95 -7.84
CA LEU A 11 31.53 -25.12 -7.08
C LEU A 11 30.89 -24.78 -5.73
N THR A 12 31.40 -25.51 -4.75
CA THR A 12 31.29 -25.27 -3.33
C THR A 12 32.21 -24.11 -2.97
N ALA A 13 31.71 -23.08 -2.31
CA ALA A 13 32.54 -22.14 -1.57
C ALA A 13 31.91 -21.90 -0.20
N MET A 14 32.58 -22.42 0.78
CA MET A 14 32.40 -22.15 2.23
C MET A 14 33.04 -20.81 2.62
N LEU A 15 32.73 -20.42 3.86
CA LEU A 15 33.34 -19.44 4.80
C LEU A 15 32.60 -18.10 4.78
N ALA A 16 32.39 -17.44 5.93
CA ALA A 16 32.80 -17.61 7.33
C ALA A 16 31.85 -16.88 8.23
N LEU A 17 31.63 -17.41 9.42
CA LEU A 17 31.03 -16.75 10.57
C LEU A 17 31.98 -15.66 11.09
N ALA A 18 31.45 -14.46 11.33
CA ALA A 18 32.06 -13.50 12.24
C ALA A 18 31.00 -13.11 13.28
N ALA A 19 31.12 -13.72 14.43
CA ALA A 19 30.47 -13.29 15.65
C ALA A 19 31.26 -12.14 16.23
N CYS A 20 30.66 -10.98 16.40
CA CYS A 20 31.16 -9.95 17.31
C CYS A 20 30.19 -9.83 18.49
N ASN A 21 30.65 -10.42 19.58
CA ASN A 21 30.13 -10.28 20.92
C ASN A 21 30.78 -9.05 21.55
N GLY A 22 29.98 -8.15 22.11
CA GLY A 22 30.44 -7.01 22.89
C GLY A 22 29.23 -6.48 23.63
N GLY A 23 28.97 -6.83 24.82
CA GLY A 23 29.70 -6.47 26.02
C GLY A 23 28.91 -5.35 26.69
N ASN A 24 27.90 -5.72 27.54
CA ASN A 24 27.25 -4.83 28.50
C ASN A 24 28.29 -4.43 29.57
N ASP A 25 28.59 -3.16 29.70
CA ASP A 25 29.17 -2.61 30.92
C ASP A 25 28.24 -1.61 31.55
N VAL A 26 27.60 -2.08 32.60
CA VAL A 26 26.85 -1.25 33.54
C VAL A 26 27.88 -0.68 34.53
N ILE A 27 28.14 0.59 34.50
CA ILE A 27 28.82 1.26 35.59
C ILE A 27 27.90 2.27 36.25
N ASN A 28 27.53 1.84 37.46
CA ASN A 28 26.88 2.66 38.47
C ASN A 28 27.95 3.57 39.09
N ALA A 29 27.80 4.87 38.97
CA ALA A 29 28.56 5.81 39.79
C ALA A 29 27.61 6.88 40.33
N VAL A 30 27.31 6.76 41.59
CA VAL A 30 26.68 7.78 42.42
C VAL A 30 27.75 8.80 42.80
N ALA A 31 27.55 10.07 42.50
CA ALA A 31 28.24 11.17 43.18
C ALA A 31 27.31 12.40 43.22
N ASN A 32 27.03 12.82 44.45
CA ASN A 32 26.36 14.05 44.82
C ASN A 32 27.16 15.27 44.44
N GLY A 33 26.50 16.30 43.91
CA GLY A 33 27.10 17.63 43.74
C GLY A 33 26.00 18.64 43.39
N ALA A 34 25.68 19.50 44.35
CA ALA A 34 24.79 20.62 44.18
C ALA A 34 25.42 21.67 43.24
N GLY A 35 24.64 22.24 42.32
CA GLY A 35 25.01 23.37 41.49
C GLY A 35 23.80 23.83 40.69
N GLU A 36 23.25 24.98 41.12
CA GLU A 36 22.23 25.73 40.38
C GLU A 36 22.76 26.20 39.03
N GLY A 37 21.99 26.06 37.99
CA GLY A 37 22.27 26.58 36.68
C GLY A 37 21.33 25.99 35.65
N GLY A 38 20.28 26.75 35.30
CA GLY A 38 19.28 26.33 34.32
C GLY A 38 19.91 26.01 32.98
N ASN A 39 19.61 24.81 32.51
CA ASN A 39 19.70 24.44 31.12
C ASN A 39 18.49 23.54 30.85
N GLU A 40 17.56 24.10 30.15
CA GLU A 40 16.45 23.32 29.60
C GLU A 40 17.03 22.27 28.67
N ALA A 41 17.16 21.06 29.17
CA ALA A 41 17.39 19.90 28.32
C ALA A 41 16.13 19.72 27.48
N VAL A 42 16.20 20.12 26.24
CA VAL A 42 15.28 19.67 25.19
C VAL A 42 15.46 18.15 25.11
N THR A 43 14.67 17.42 25.86
CA THR A 43 14.49 16.01 25.58
C THR A 43 13.72 15.96 24.26
N ASP A 44 14.41 15.61 23.19
CA ASP A 44 13.82 15.10 21.98
C ASP A 44 13.06 13.81 22.36
N ASN A 45 11.91 14.02 22.98
CA ASN A 45 10.88 13.02 23.06
C ASN A 45 10.32 12.97 21.63
N GLU A 46 10.89 12.08 20.82
CA GLU A 46 10.31 11.68 19.56
C GLU A 46 8.87 11.26 19.88
N VAL A 47 7.96 12.20 19.71
CA VAL A 47 6.53 11.96 19.76
C VAL A 47 6.30 11.06 18.55
N VAL A 48 6.41 9.74 18.77
CA VAL A 48 5.79 8.77 17.89
C VAL A 48 4.32 9.15 17.95
N ALA A 49 3.92 10.01 17.01
CA ALA A 49 2.53 10.35 16.82
C ALA A 49 1.82 9.02 16.63
N ASN A 50 1.17 8.59 17.70
CA ASN A 50 0.22 7.50 17.65
C ASN A 50 -0.89 8.03 16.75
N ILE A 51 -0.74 7.84 15.41
CA ILE A 51 -1.76 8.18 14.44
C ILE A 51 -2.87 7.19 14.73
N ALA A 52 -3.72 7.55 15.68
CA ALA A 52 -4.97 6.87 15.91
C ALA A 52 -5.65 6.82 14.55
N ALA A 53 -5.95 5.62 14.07
CA ALA A 53 -6.75 5.45 12.87
C ALA A 53 -7.96 6.38 12.99
N PRO A 54 -8.21 7.25 11.99
CA PRO A 54 -9.27 8.24 12.11
C PRO A 54 -10.58 7.53 12.42
N SER A 55 -11.12 7.78 13.60
CA SER A 55 -12.40 7.24 14.03
C SER A 55 -13.50 8.01 13.32
N GLY A 56 -13.97 7.48 12.21
CA GLY A 56 -15.04 8.07 11.42
C GLY A 56 -15.00 7.55 9.99
N ASP A 57 -16.16 7.48 9.38
CA ASP A 57 -16.30 7.09 7.99
C ASP A 57 -15.83 8.23 7.06
N LEU A 58 -14.54 8.24 6.75
CA LEU A 58 -13.92 9.26 5.93
C LEU A 58 -14.27 9.14 4.44
N PHE A 59 -14.75 7.98 4.00
CA PHE A 59 -14.89 7.66 2.59
C PHE A 59 -16.33 7.70 2.09
N SER A 60 -17.33 7.45 2.94
CA SER A 60 -18.76 7.46 2.54
C SER A 60 -19.23 8.81 2.00
N LYS A 61 -18.53 9.91 2.33
CA LYS A 61 -18.81 11.23 1.75
C LYS A 61 -18.72 11.26 0.22
N TYR A 62 -17.98 10.33 -0.38
CA TYR A 62 -17.78 10.25 -1.83
C TYR A 62 -18.84 9.41 -2.56
N VAL A 63 -19.64 8.62 -1.84
CA VAL A 63 -20.66 7.76 -2.47
C VAL A 63 -21.64 8.59 -3.30
N GLY A 64 -21.83 8.18 -4.55
CA GLY A 64 -22.65 8.89 -5.55
C GLY A 64 -21.94 10.06 -6.26
N LYS A 65 -20.66 10.33 -5.95
CA LYS A 65 -19.83 11.33 -6.64
C LYS A 65 -18.91 10.64 -7.64
N TYR A 66 -18.51 11.35 -8.67
CA TYR A 66 -17.41 10.88 -9.51
C TYR A 66 -16.07 11.04 -8.77
N PRO A 67 -15.07 10.21 -9.06
CA PRO A 67 -13.78 10.25 -8.34
C PRO A 67 -13.03 11.58 -8.43
N PHE A 68 -13.33 12.42 -9.40
CA PHE A 68 -12.77 13.75 -9.58
C PHE A 68 -13.63 14.89 -8.99
N ASP A 69 -14.86 14.59 -8.54
CA ASP A 69 -15.73 15.59 -7.90
C ASP A 69 -15.23 15.93 -6.51
N LYS A 70 -15.05 17.22 -6.21
CA LYS A 70 -14.65 17.67 -4.89
C LYS A 70 -15.76 17.54 -3.87
N VAL A 71 -15.40 17.00 -2.69
CA VAL A 71 -16.22 16.94 -1.49
C VAL A 71 -15.42 17.58 -0.36
N GLY A 72 -15.70 18.85 -0.06
CA GLY A 72 -14.84 19.69 0.76
C GLY A 72 -13.57 20.08 -0.02
N ASP A 73 -12.41 19.89 0.57
CA ASP A 73 -11.13 20.29 -0.01
C ASP A 73 -10.58 19.29 -1.03
N HIS A 74 -11.06 18.04 -1.00
CA HIS A 74 -10.53 16.93 -1.79
C HIS A 74 -11.59 16.23 -2.65
N SER A 75 -11.15 15.68 -3.77
CA SER A 75 -11.82 14.63 -4.52
C SER A 75 -11.33 13.26 -4.03
N TRP A 76 -11.96 12.16 -4.44
CA TRP A 76 -11.45 10.82 -4.16
C TRP A 76 -10.01 10.63 -4.68
N ASN A 77 -9.73 11.13 -5.88
CA ASN A 77 -8.43 10.94 -6.52
C ASN A 77 -7.28 11.72 -5.87
N ASP A 78 -7.58 12.78 -5.11
CA ASP A 78 -6.57 13.62 -4.45
C ASP A 78 -6.68 13.63 -2.91
N ASP A 79 -7.60 12.84 -2.33
CA ASP A 79 -7.70 12.71 -0.87
C ASP A 79 -6.49 11.95 -0.31
N PRO A 80 -5.71 12.56 0.60
CA PRO A 80 -4.55 11.90 1.18
C PRO A 80 -4.84 10.54 1.82
N ALA A 81 -6.03 10.34 2.42
CA ALA A 81 -6.40 9.08 3.03
C ALA A 81 -6.63 7.99 1.97
N VAL A 82 -7.23 8.33 0.82
CA VAL A 82 -7.39 7.41 -0.33
C VAL A 82 -6.03 7.05 -0.92
N LEU A 83 -5.17 8.06 -1.14
CA LEU A 83 -3.84 7.82 -1.70
C LEU A 83 -2.97 6.93 -0.81
N VAL A 84 -3.02 7.14 0.51
CA VAL A 84 -2.32 6.28 1.48
C VAL A 84 -2.87 4.85 1.47
N ALA A 85 -4.20 4.68 1.40
CA ALA A 85 -4.81 3.36 1.33
C ALA A 85 -4.38 2.58 0.07
N ILE A 86 -4.32 3.25 -1.09
CA ILE A 86 -3.84 2.67 -2.35
C ILE A 86 -2.36 2.30 -2.25
N GLU A 87 -1.53 3.20 -1.70
CA GLU A 87 -0.09 2.99 -1.53
C GLU A 87 0.23 1.77 -0.66
N GLN A 88 -0.53 1.58 0.41
CA GLN A 88 -0.37 0.45 1.32
C GLN A 88 -0.89 -0.88 0.74
N ALA A 89 -1.89 -0.82 -0.14
CA ALA A 89 -2.48 -2.01 -0.72
C ALA A 89 -1.64 -2.59 -1.85
N ILE A 90 -1.17 -1.75 -2.79
CA ILE A 90 -0.56 -2.20 -4.05
C ILE A 90 0.95 -2.34 -3.91
N THR A 91 1.46 -3.56 -4.14
CA THR A 91 2.89 -3.88 -4.09
C THR A 91 3.62 -3.71 -5.43
N ASP A 92 2.89 -3.64 -6.54
CA ASP A 92 3.42 -3.45 -7.89
C ASP A 92 3.41 -1.96 -8.27
N ASP A 93 4.57 -1.37 -8.50
CA ASP A 93 4.73 0.06 -8.80
C ASP A 93 4.01 0.49 -10.08
N LYS A 94 3.97 -0.37 -11.10
CA LYS A 94 3.29 -0.05 -12.37
C LYS A 94 1.78 -0.02 -12.20
N VAL A 95 1.23 -1.01 -11.50
CA VAL A 95 -0.20 -1.06 -11.17
C VAL A 95 -0.58 0.14 -10.31
N ARG A 96 0.24 0.46 -9.31
CA ARG A 96 0.03 1.60 -8.44
C ARG A 96 -0.01 2.92 -9.22
N GLN A 97 0.89 3.08 -10.17
CA GLN A 97 0.91 4.25 -11.06
C GLN A 97 -0.38 4.36 -11.87
N TRP A 98 -0.84 3.28 -12.52
CA TRP A 98 -2.11 3.26 -13.24
C TRP A 98 -3.28 3.66 -12.36
N VAL A 99 -3.40 3.07 -11.17
CA VAL A 99 -4.52 3.33 -10.25
C VAL A 99 -4.55 4.75 -9.72
N LYS A 100 -3.37 5.37 -9.48
CA LYS A 100 -3.26 6.73 -8.95
C LYS A 100 -3.32 7.83 -9.99
N GLU A 101 -2.82 7.59 -11.20
CA GLU A 101 -2.66 8.60 -12.25
C GLU A 101 -3.75 8.51 -13.33
N ALA A 102 -4.74 7.64 -13.12
CA ALA A 102 -5.79 7.43 -14.10
C ALA A 102 -6.63 8.67 -14.34
N ASP A 103 -6.58 9.16 -15.55
CA ASP A 103 -7.45 10.21 -16.09
C ASP A 103 -8.53 9.66 -17.06
N GLY A 104 -8.69 8.34 -17.07
CA GLY A 104 -9.66 7.61 -17.88
C GLY A 104 -11.10 7.70 -17.37
N PRO A 105 -12.04 7.11 -18.11
CA PRO A 105 -13.44 7.03 -17.68
C PRO A 105 -13.59 6.33 -16.34
N SER A 106 -14.55 6.79 -15.53
CA SER A 106 -14.92 6.21 -14.24
C SER A 106 -16.43 6.22 -14.06
N THR A 107 -16.92 5.38 -13.13
CA THR A 107 -18.31 5.44 -12.67
C THR A 107 -18.42 6.29 -11.40
N PRO A 108 -19.63 6.72 -11.01
CA PRO A 108 -19.84 7.27 -9.67
C PRO A 108 -19.40 6.26 -8.62
N ILE A 109 -18.77 6.75 -7.55
CA ILE A 109 -18.34 5.94 -6.40
C ILE A 109 -19.57 5.30 -5.75
N GLY A 110 -19.49 4.02 -5.44
CA GLY A 110 -20.55 3.25 -4.84
C GLY A 110 -20.05 2.32 -3.74
N MET A 111 -20.72 1.19 -3.59
CA MET A 111 -20.40 0.19 -2.58
C MET A 111 -20.18 -1.18 -3.21
N VAL A 112 -19.09 -1.85 -2.81
CA VAL A 112 -18.88 -3.28 -3.08
C VAL A 112 -18.85 -3.99 -1.73
N GLY A 113 -19.91 -4.68 -1.41
CA GLY A 113 -20.13 -5.20 -0.07
C GLY A 113 -20.22 -4.08 0.96
N ALA A 114 -19.34 -4.09 1.96
CA ALA A 114 -19.25 -3.07 3.01
C ALA A 114 -18.20 -1.98 2.72
N LYS A 115 -17.54 -2.02 1.56
CA LYS A 115 -16.46 -1.11 1.19
C LYS A 115 -16.95 -0.03 0.25
N VAL A 116 -16.48 1.19 0.45
CA VAL A 116 -16.64 2.29 -0.52
C VAL A 116 -15.72 1.99 -1.70
N ALA A 117 -16.27 2.03 -2.91
CA ALA A 117 -15.58 1.55 -4.09
C ALA A 117 -15.61 2.55 -5.24
N SER A 118 -14.47 2.69 -5.91
CA SER A 118 -14.29 3.48 -7.12
C SER A 118 -13.79 2.58 -8.24
N TRP A 119 -14.52 2.54 -9.36
CA TRP A 119 -14.11 1.87 -10.59
C TRP A 119 -13.63 2.89 -11.61
N ALA A 120 -12.54 2.55 -12.30
CA ALA A 120 -12.01 3.34 -13.42
C ALA A 120 -11.32 2.43 -14.44
N CYS A 121 -11.00 2.99 -15.61
CA CYS A 121 -10.36 2.27 -16.70
C CYS A 121 -9.43 3.16 -17.51
N GLU A 122 -8.58 2.52 -18.30
CA GLU A 122 -7.79 3.22 -19.31
C GLU A 122 -8.69 3.83 -20.39
N ALA A 123 -8.40 5.07 -20.79
CA ALA A 123 -9.14 5.76 -21.83
C ALA A 123 -9.16 4.96 -23.15
N HIS A 124 -10.34 4.77 -23.71
CA HIS A 124 -10.60 3.96 -24.91
C HIS A 124 -10.34 2.46 -24.78
N ASN A 125 -10.01 1.96 -23.57
CA ASN A 125 -9.66 0.57 -23.32
C ASN A 125 -10.39 -0.05 -22.09
N CYS A 126 -11.53 0.47 -21.70
CA CYS A 126 -12.25 0.10 -20.48
C CYS A 126 -12.62 -1.38 -20.39
N GLY A 127 -12.87 -2.03 -21.50
CA GLY A 127 -13.15 -3.45 -21.53
C GLY A 127 -11.95 -4.29 -21.10
N PRO A 128 -10.82 -4.17 -21.78
CA PRO A 128 -9.62 -4.93 -21.49
C PRO A 128 -8.85 -4.45 -20.26
N HIS A 129 -8.86 -3.15 -19.92
CA HIS A 129 -7.99 -2.60 -18.89
C HIS A 129 -8.76 -1.70 -17.91
N ASN A 130 -8.96 -2.21 -16.69
CA ASN A 130 -9.72 -1.51 -15.66
C ASN A 130 -9.29 -1.94 -14.25
N TRP A 131 -9.70 -1.15 -13.25
CA TRP A 131 -9.42 -1.42 -11.84
C TRP A 131 -10.54 -0.94 -10.94
N THR A 132 -10.61 -1.53 -9.76
CA THR A 132 -11.54 -1.15 -8.70
C THR A 132 -10.80 -1.01 -7.39
N VAL A 133 -10.85 0.17 -6.78
CA VAL A 133 -10.33 0.46 -5.45
C VAL A 133 -11.49 0.37 -4.46
N MET A 134 -11.35 -0.48 -3.44
CA MET A 134 -12.39 -0.74 -2.43
C MET A 134 -11.83 -0.48 -1.05
N ILE A 135 -12.25 0.59 -0.38
CA ILE A 135 -11.75 0.97 0.96
C ILE A 135 -12.79 0.65 2.03
N ASP A 136 -12.38 -0.07 3.05
CA ASP A 136 -13.19 -0.30 4.23
C ASP A 136 -13.29 1.02 5.03
N PRO A 137 -14.50 1.59 5.18
CA PRO A 137 -14.66 2.89 5.84
C PRO A 137 -14.33 2.87 7.34
N LYS A 138 -14.28 1.69 7.96
CA LYS A 138 -13.98 1.55 9.38
C LYS A 138 -12.49 1.47 9.67
N THR A 139 -11.74 0.82 8.78
CA THR A 139 -10.31 0.55 8.97
C THR A 139 -9.40 1.39 8.09
N GLY A 140 -9.93 1.99 7.01
CA GLY A 140 -9.15 2.69 6.00
C GLY A 140 -8.31 1.78 5.10
N LEU A 141 -8.41 0.45 5.28
CA LEU A 141 -7.66 -0.49 4.46
C LEU A 141 -8.31 -0.68 3.09
N ALA A 142 -7.48 -0.68 2.05
CA ALA A 142 -7.94 -0.93 0.69
C ALA A 142 -7.68 -2.36 0.24
N ASP A 143 -8.64 -2.90 -0.54
CA ASP A 143 -8.40 -3.95 -1.52
C ASP A 143 -8.45 -3.31 -2.90
N VAL A 144 -7.55 -3.72 -3.77
CA VAL A 144 -7.52 -3.22 -5.15
C VAL A 144 -7.56 -4.40 -6.11
N CYS A 145 -8.54 -4.36 -7.01
CA CYS A 145 -8.58 -5.26 -8.16
C CYS A 145 -7.99 -4.53 -9.38
N TYR A 146 -7.16 -5.22 -10.14
CA TYR A 146 -6.59 -4.75 -11.40
C TYR A 146 -6.76 -5.81 -12.47
N TYR A 147 -7.37 -5.45 -13.58
CA TYR A 147 -7.65 -6.33 -14.71
C TYR A 147 -6.98 -5.80 -15.97
N ASP A 148 -6.19 -6.66 -16.60
CA ASP A 148 -5.55 -6.43 -17.89
C ASP A 148 -5.70 -7.69 -18.76
N ALA A 149 -6.61 -7.61 -19.74
CA ALA A 149 -6.92 -8.73 -20.62
C ALA A 149 -5.78 -9.11 -21.55
N ASP A 150 -4.86 -8.20 -21.83
CA ASP A 150 -3.69 -8.48 -22.66
C ASP A 150 -2.66 -9.34 -21.91
N VAL A 151 -2.71 -9.31 -20.58
CA VAL A 151 -1.88 -10.16 -19.71
C VAL A 151 -2.63 -11.45 -19.36
N ALA A 152 -3.89 -11.35 -18.93
CA ALA A 152 -4.71 -12.49 -18.52
C ALA A 152 -6.21 -12.19 -18.69
N ALA A 153 -6.82 -12.70 -19.76
CA ALA A 153 -8.22 -12.40 -20.08
C ALA A 153 -9.25 -13.06 -19.15
N ASP A 154 -8.88 -14.12 -18.45
CA ASP A 154 -9.77 -14.96 -17.60
C ASP A 154 -9.65 -14.68 -16.10
N LYS A 155 -8.72 -13.80 -15.69
CA LYS A 155 -8.45 -13.51 -14.27
C LYS A 155 -7.99 -12.08 -14.05
N SER A 156 -8.16 -11.60 -12.84
CA SER A 156 -7.69 -10.31 -12.36
C SER A 156 -6.69 -10.47 -11.21
N ARG A 157 -5.82 -9.47 -11.06
CA ARG A 157 -4.87 -9.34 -9.96
C ARG A 157 -5.55 -8.60 -8.81
N TRP A 158 -5.40 -9.13 -7.61
CA TRP A 158 -5.96 -8.54 -6.41
C TRP A 158 -4.86 -8.23 -5.40
N PHE A 159 -4.88 -7.03 -4.91
CA PHE A 159 -3.98 -6.57 -3.87
C PHE A 159 -4.79 -6.39 -2.58
N VAL A 160 -4.57 -7.29 -1.64
CA VAL A 160 -5.31 -7.37 -0.38
C VAL A 160 -4.35 -7.29 0.78
N GLN A 161 -4.38 -6.21 1.54
CA GLN A 161 -3.51 -6.01 2.71
C GLN A 161 -2.01 -6.20 2.36
N GLY A 162 -1.55 -5.59 1.27
CA GLY A 162 -0.16 -5.68 0.82
C GLY A 162 0.27 -7.04 0.26
N ARG A 163 -0.68 -7.94 -0.03
CA ARG A 163 -0.44 -9.22 -0.70
C ARG A 163 -1.13 -9.25 -2.05
N GLU A 164 -0.45 -9.81 -3.04
CA GLU A 164 -1.01 -10.02 -4.36
C GLU A 164 -1.54 -11.44 -4.48
N GLU A 165 -2.73 -11.58 -5.10
CA GLU A 165 -3.34 -12.86 -5.47
C GLU A 165 -4.08 -12.73 -6.80
N GLU A 166 -4.27 -13.84 -7.51
CA GLU A 166 -5.09 -13.87 -8.72
C GLU A 166 -6.47 -14.44 -8.39
N ARG A 167 -7.52 -13.86 -8.99
CA ARG A 167 -8.88 -14.36 -8.88
C ARG A 167 -9.50 -14.50 -10.27
N PRO A 168 -10.38 -15.51 -10.50
CA PRO A 168 -11.10 -15.66 -11.77
C PRO A 168 -11.96 -14.43 -12.09
N GLY A 169 -12.02 -14.08 -13.37
CA GLY A 169 -12.89 -13.03 -13.88
C GLY A 169 -12.30 -11.62 -13.79
N ARG A 170 -13.18 -10.65 -14.07
CA ARG A 170 -12.84 -9.21 -14.12
C ARG A 170 -12.99 -8.56 -12.75
N CYS A 171 -12.56 -7.31 -12.65
CA CYS A 171 -12.83 -6.51 -11.46
C CYS A 171 -14.34 -6.26 -11.29
N PRO A 172 -14.81 -6.13 -10.04
CA PRO A 172 -16.21 -5.80 -9.77
C PRO A 172 -16.54 -4.40 -10.30
N ASP A 173 -17.70 -4.28 -10.93
CA ASP A 173 -18.28 -2.99 -11.28
C ASP A 173 -18.87 -2.32 -10.02
N VAL A 174 -19.03 -0.98 -10.09
CA VAL A 174 -19.58 -0.15 -9.00
C VAL A 174 -20.82 0.58 -9.51
#